data_e19037e01a15456beb74a425efab5a0a
#
_entry.id   e19037e01a15456beb74a425efab5a0a
#
_cell.length_a   1.000
_cell.length_b   1.000
_cell.length_c   1.000
_cell.angle_alpha   90.00
_cell.angle_beta   90.00
_cell.angle_gamma   90.00
#
_symmetry.space_group_name_H-M   'P 1'
#
loop_
_entity.id
_entity.type
_entity.pdbx_description
1 polymer ?
#
loop_
_entity_poly.entity_id
_entity_poly.type
_entity_poly.pdbx_seq_one_letter_code
_entity_poly.pdbx_strand_id
1 'polypeptide(L)'
;MSISILGIFVADLVFFGEKIPVEGETILGKNFVIGPGGKGSNQAVAAAKAGSKTFFISKIGDDQFGSMATEIYENSGVDYSNVIISKDHSTGCLLYTSPSPRDGL
;
A
#
# COMPACT_ATOMS: atom_id res chain seq x y z
N MET A 1 -19.73 -17.60 -2.76
CA MET A 1 -18.97 -17.01 -3.90
C MET A 1 -17.61 -16.58 -3.42
N SER A 2 -16.58 -16.83 -4.21
CA SER A 2 -15.22 -16.40 -3.87
C SER A 2 -14.65 -15.51 -4.98
N ILE A 3 -13.74 -14.64 -4.60
CA ILE A 3 -13.08 -13.70 -5.50
C ILE A 3 -11.58 -13.89 -5.35
N SER A 4 -10.87 -14.02 -6.45
CA SER A 4 -9.42 -14.09 -6.48
C SER A 4 -8.89 -12.86 -7.20
N ILE A 5 -7.98 -12.16 -6.60
CA ILE A 5 -7.41 -10.93 -7.15
C ILE A 5 -5.90 -11.09 -7.26
N LEU A 6 -5.37 -10.90 -8.45
CA LEU A 6 -3.94 -10.83 -8.72
C LEU A 6 -3.57 -9.36 -8.84
N GLY A 7 -2.69 -8.89 -7.98
CA GLY A 7 -2.31 -7.50 -8.00
C GLY A 7 -1.09 -7.22 -7.14
N ILE A 8 -0.86 -5.94 -6.89
CA ILE A 8 0.28 -5.51 -6.08
C ILE A 8 -0.20 -4.78 -4.84
N PHE A 9 0.65 -4.84 -3.81
CA PHE A 9 0.59 -3.98 -2.65
C PHE A 9 1.73 -2.97 -2.76
N VAL A 10 1.46 -1.72 -2.44
CA VAL A 10 2.50 -0.71 -2.24
C VAL A 10 2.24 0.02 -0.94
N ALA A 11 3.30 0.41 -0.26
CA ALA A 11 3.19 1.31 0.89
C ALA A 11 3.18 2.75 0.39
N ASP A 12 2.15 3.50 0.74
CA ASP A 12 2.03 4.91 0.37
C ASP A 12 2.67 5.76 1.46
N LEU A 13 3.71 6.51 1.10
CA LEU A 13 4.43 7.40 2.00
C LEU A 13 4.12 8.83 1.59
N VAL A 14 3.39 9.56 2.44
CA VAL A 14 2.91 10.90 2.11
C VAL A 14 3.53 11.91 3.07
N PHE A 15 4.22 12.90 2.52
CA PHE A 15 4.77 14.01 3.27
C PHE A 15 3.97 15.27 2.96
N PHE A 16 3.47 15.93 4.00
CA PHE A 16 2.69 17.15 3.86
C PHE A 16 3.59 18.36 4.08
N GLY A 17 3.57 19.30 3.15
CA GLY A 17 4.35 20.51 3.21
C GLY A 17 3.61 21.66 2.52
N GLU A 18 4.18 22.86 2.60
CA GLU A 18 3.56 24.04 2.00
C GLU A 18 3.71 24.05 0.48
N LYS A 19 4.76 23.40 -0.03
CA LYS A 19 5.04 23.33 -1.46
C LYS A 19 5.81 22.06 -1.78
N ILE A 20 5.86 21.74 -3.05
CA ILE A 20 6.71 20.68 -3.56
C ILE A 20 8.13 21.28 -3.71
N PRO A 21 9.16 20.66 -3.09
CA PRO A 21 10.51 21.17 -3.24
C PRO A 21 10.99 21.08 -4.69
N VAL A 22 11.76 22.07 -5.12
CA VAL A 22 12.43 22.02 -6.41
C VAL A 22 13.72 21.22 -6.28
N GLU A 23 14.31 20.84 -7.39
CA GLU A 23 15.53 20.05 -7.41
C GLU A 23 16.63 20.69 -6.54
N GLY A 24 17.20 19.89 -5.64
CA GLY A 24 18.25 20.34 -4.74
C GLY A 24 17.76 21.10 -3.51
N GLU A 25 16.47 21.38 -3.42
CA GLU A 25 15.90 22.10 -2.30
C GLU A 25 15.51 21.12 -1.18
N THR A 26 15.76 21.54 0.06
CA THR A 26 15.27 20.84 1.24
C THR A 26 14.23 21.70 1.92
N ILE A 27 13.05 21.14 2.17
CA ILE A 27 12.02 21.83 2.93
C ILE A 27 11.64 20.99 4.14
N LEU A 28 11.16 21.67 5.18
CA LEU A 28 10.65 21.00 6.37
C LEU A 28 9.18 20.64 6.16
N GLY A 29 8.88 19.34 6.21
CA GLY A 29 7.50 18.89 6.11
C GLY A 29 6.73 19.11 7.39
N LYS A 30 5.41 19.25 7.28
CA LYS A 30 4.52 19.46 8.43
C LYS A 30 4.04 18.16 9.03
N ASN A 31 3.92 17.11 8.24
CA ASN A 31 3.40 15.83 8.65
C ASN A 31 3.85 14.73 7.71
N PHE A 32 3.74 13.50 8.19
CA PHE A 32 4.11 12.32 7.42
C PHE A 32 3.12 11.21 7.72
N VAL A 33 2.59 10.58 6.68
CA VAL A 33 1.62 9.48 6.82
C VAL A 33 2.08 8.31 5.97
N ILE A 34 1.98 7.11 6.55
CA ILE A 34 2.18 5.86 5.83
C ILE A 34 0.84 5.15 5.75
N GLY A 35 0.46 4.74 4.56
CA GLY A 35 -0.80 4.02 4.36
C GLY A 35 -0.66 2.88 3.38
N PRO A 36 -1.64 1.98 3.35
CA PRO A 36 -1.67 0.91 2.36
C PRO A 36 -2.12 1.44 1.02
N GLY A 37 -1.52 0.92 -0.05
CA GLY A 37 -1.87 1.27 -1.42
C GLY A 37 -1.82 0.05 -2.33
N GLY A 38 -1.93 0.31 -3.61
CA GLY A 38 -2.05 -0.72 -4.62
C GLY A 38 -3.50 -0.99 -4.96
N LYS A 39 -3.86 -0.84 -6.23
CA LYS A 39 -5.26 -0.96 -6.65
C LYS A 39 -5.83 -2.35 -6.37
N GLY A 40 -5.05 -3.40 -6.69
CA GLY A 40 -5.48 -4.77 -6.43
C GLY A 40 -5.63 -5.06 -4.95
N SER A 41 -4.69 -4.58 -4.14
CA SER A 41 -4.75 -4.73 -2.69
C SER A 41 -5.98 -4.04 -2.11
N ASN A 42 -6.26 -2.81 -2.55
CA ASN A 42 -7.43 -2.07 -2.11
C ASN A 42 -8.73 -2.77 -2.50
N GLN A 43 -8.78 -3.34 -3.70
CA GLN A 43 -9.94 -4.12 -4.14
C GLN A 43 -10.16 -5.36 -3.27
N ALA A 44 -9.07 -6.05 -2.94
CA ALA A 44 -9.16 -7.24 -2.09
C ALA A 44 -9.70 -6.92 -0.71
N VAL A 45 -9.19 -5.85 -0.10
CA VAL A 45 -9.65 -5.41 1.22
C VAL A 45 -11.12 -5.01 1.17
N ALA A 46 -11.52 -4.25 0.15
CA ALA A 46 -12.90 -3.82 0.00
C ALA A 46 -13.85 -5.01 -0.18
N ALA A 47 -13.48 -5.96 -1.03
CA ALA A 47 -14.29 -7.15 -1.27
C ALA A 47 -14.44 -8.00 0.00
N ALA A 48 -13.35 -8.18 0.74
CA ALA A 48 -13.39 -8.95 1.99
C ALA A 48 -14.27 -8.26 3.03
N LYS A 49 -14.15 -6.94 3.17
CA LYS A 49 -14.98 -6.18 4.10
C LYS A 49 -16.46 -6.20 3.71
N ALA A 50 -16.74 -6.34 2.44
CA ALA A 50 -18.12 -6.47 1.96
C ALA A 50 -18.71 -7.87 2.16
N GLY A 51 -17.94 -8.80 2.68
CA GLY A 51 -18.40 -10.13 3.03
C GLY A 51 -18.05 -11.23 2.05
N SER A 52 -17.32 -10.93 0.98
CA SER A 52 -16.89 -11.95 0.03
C SER A 52 -15.69 -12.73 0.56
N LYS A 53 -15.65 -14.02 0.21
CA LYS A 53 -14.44 -14.81 0.45
C LYS A 53 -13.41 -14.38 -0.60
N THR A 54 -12.37 -13.69 -0.17
CA THR A 54 -11.43 -13.02 -1.06
C THR A 54 -10.02 -13.58 -0.88
N PHE A 55 -9.42 -13.97 -1.99
CA PHE A 55 -8.03 -14.44 -2.06
C PHE A 55 -7.20 -13.39 -2.78
N PHE A 56 -6.08 -13.03 -2.20
CA PHE A 56 -5.16 -12.10 -2.83
C PHE A 56 -3.89 -12.83 -3.22
N ILE A 57 -3.48 -12.65 -4.48
CA ILE A 57 -2.29 -13.27 -5.06
C ILE A 57 -1.32 -12.15 -5.38
N SER A 58 -0.15 -12.16 -4.74
CA SER A 58 0.80 -11.08 -4.88
C SER A 58 2.19 -11.51 -4.42
N LYS A 59 3.12 -10.58 -4.44
CA LYS A 59 4.45 -10.77 -3.91
C LYS A 59 4.87 -9.51 -3.19
N ILE A 60 5.35 -9.65 -1.96
CA ILE A 60 5.82 -8.55 -1.13
C ILE A 60 7.22 -8.87 -0.62
N GLY A 61 7.91 -7.88 -0.08
CA GLY A 61 9.22 -8.09 0.53
C GLY A 61 9.11 -8.58 1.97
N ASP A 62 10.20 -9.14 2.45
CA ASP A 62 10.35 -9.53 3.85
C ASP A 62 10.87 -8.31 4.64
N ASP A 63 10.01 -7.32 4.81
CA ASP A 63 10.35 -6.05 5.43
C ASP A 63 9.14 -5.49 6.20
N GLN A 64 9.31 -4.34 6.84
CA GLN A 64 8.25 -3.75 7.65
C GLN A 64 7.01 -3.36 6.82
N PHE A 65 7.18 -3.01 5.54
CA PHE A 65 6.05 -2.70 4.68
C PHE A 65 5.30 -3.96 4.27
N GLY A 66 6.02 -5.06 4.06
CA GLY A 66 5.38 -6.36 3.86
C GLY A 66 4.60 -6.82 5.08
N SER A 67 5.15 -6.60 6.27
CA SER A 67 4.44 -6.89 7.52
C SER A 67 3.19 -6.05 7.67
N MET A 68 3.23 -4.79 7.25
CA MET A 68 2.05 -3.92 7.23
C MET A 68 0.97 -4.50 6.33
N ALA A 69 1.35 -5.01 5.15
CA ALA A 69 0.40 -5.62 4.22
C ALA A 69 -0.28 -6.84 4.84
N THR A 70 0.49 -7.76 5.38
CA THR A 70 -0.08 -8.99 5.97
C THR A 70 -0.98 -8.69 7.16
N GLU A 71 -0.64 -7.70 7.97
CA GLU A 71 -1.48 -7.28 9.08
C GLU A 71 -2.82 -6.73 8.58
N ILE A 72 -2.80 -5.93 7.53
CA ILE A 72 -4.02 -5.39 6.94
C ILE A 72 -4.90 -6.52 6.41
N TYR A 73 -4.33 -7.49 5.72
CA TYR A 73 -5.08 -8.62 5.20
C TYR A 73 -5.68 -9.48 6.31
N GLU A 74 -4.91 -9.73 7.36
CA GLU A 74 -5.39 -10.46 8.52
C GLU A 74 -6.60 -9.76 9.15
N ASN A 75 -6.50 -8.45 9.35
CA ASN A 75 -7.56 -7.67 9.99
C ASN A 75 -8.79 -7.48 9.09
N SER A 76 -8.61 -7.57 7.78
CA SER A 76 -9.70 -7.35 6.81
C SER A 76 -10.39 -8.63 6.38
N GLY A 77 -9.83 -9.78 6.72
CA GLY A 77 -10.38 -11.07 6.30
C GLY A 77 -9.98 -11.52 4.90
N VAL A 78 -8.94 -10.92 4.33
CA VAL A 78 -8.39 -11.35 3.04
C VAL A 78 -7.54 -12.61 3.26
N ASP A 79 -7.75 -13.62 2.44
CA ASP A 79 -6.88 -14.80 2.45
C ASP A 79 -5.61 -14.45 1.66
N TYR A 80 -4.49 -14.38 2.36
CA TYR A 80 -3.20 -14.03 1.78
C TYR A 80 -2.23 -15.20 1.73
N SER A 81 -2.73 -16.42 1.80
CA SER A 81 -1.89 -17.61 1.74
C SER A 81 -1.11 -17.73 0.43
N ASN A 82 -1.56 -17.05 -0.63
CA ASN A 82 -0.90 -17.01 -1.93
C ASN A 82 -0.10 -15.72 -2.15
N VAL A 83 0.13 -14.93 -1.11
CA VAL A 83 1.04 -13.80 -1.16
C VAL A 83 2.44 -14.32 -0.83
N ILE A 84 3.34 -14.21 -1.79
CA ILE A 84 4.72 -14.69 -1.65
C ILE A 84 5.55 -13.63 -0.96
N ILE A 85 6.30 -14.03 0.06
CA ILE A 85 7.23 -13.13 0.75
C ILE A 85 8.62 -13.37 0.17
N SER A 86 9.18 -12.34 -0.47
CA SER A 86 10.49 -12.41 -1.11
C SER A 86 11.56 -11.90 -0.16
N LYS A 87 12.65 -12.66 -0.04
CA LYS A 87 13.82 -12.20 0.72
C LYS A 87 14.79 -11.40 -0.15
N ASP A 88 14.60 -11.43 -1.46
CA ASP A 88 15.52 -10.81 -2.42
C ASP A 88 15.06 -9.44 -2.91
N HIS A 89 13.80 -9.10 -2.70
CA HIS A 89 13.21 -7.85 -3.21
C HIS A 89 12.44 -7.14 -2.10
N SER A 90 12.49 -5.82 -2.13
CA SER A 90 11.75 -4.98 -1.18
C SER A 90 10.29 -4.86 -1.59
N THR A 91 9.43 -4.61 -0.61
CA THR A 91 8.03 -4.24 -0.88
C THR A 91 8.00 -2.90 -1.62
N GLY A 92 7.12 -2.79 -2.60
CA GLY A 92 6.94 -1.54 -3.34
C GLY A 92 6.47 -0.41 -2.46
N CYS A 93 7.01 0.78 -2.72
CA CYS A 93 6.62 2.00 -2.03
C CYS A 93 6.30 3.07 -3.04
N LEU A 94 5.29 3.88 -2.75
CA LEU A 94 4.97 5.08 -3.50
C LEU A 94 5.24 6.28 -2.60
N LEU A 95 6.07 7.21 -3.06
CA LEU A 95 6.46 8.39 -2.31
C LEU A 95 5.92 9.62 -3.00
N TYR A 96 5.21 10.49 -2.26
CA TYR A 96 4.74 11.76 -2.80
C TYR A 96 4.54 12.79 -1.69
N THR A 97 4.45 14.06 -2.11
CA THR A 97 4.25 15.18 -1.19
C THR A 97 2.93 15.88 -1.49
N SER A 98 2.33 16.48 -0.45
CA SER A 98 1.16 17.33 -0.58
C SER A 98 1.55 18.77 -0.21
N PRO A 99 1.16 19.80 -1.00
CA PRO A 99 0.29 19.71 -2.16
C PRO A 99 0.95 19.01 -3.34
N SER A 100 0.16 18.25 -4.08
CA SER A 100 0.61 17.48 -5.23
C SER A 100 -0.30 17.80 -6.42
N PRO A 101 0.21 17.76 -7.66
CA PRO A 101 -0.67 17.89 -8.83
C PRO A 101 -1.77 16.82 -8.86
N ARG A 102 -1.62 15.78 -8.07
CA ARG A 102 -2.57 14.67 -7.98
C ARG A 102 -3.41 14.69 -6.72
N ASP A 103 -3.36 15.76 -5.94
CA ASP A 103 -4.20 15.90 -4.77
C ASP A 103 -5.66 15.84 -5.18
N GLY A 104 -6.47 15.17 -4.37
CA GLY A 104 -7.88 14.96 -4.67
C GLY A 104 -8.17 13.67 -5.42
N LEU A 105 -7.16 12.88 -5.67
CA LEU A 105 -7.35 11.57 -6.31
C LEU A 105 -7.79 10.49 -5.30
#